data_9f87af09b18ffeff3c5d3da1f9f8d897
#
_entry.id   9f87af09b18ffeff3c5d3da1f9f8d897
#
_cell.length_a   1.000
_cell.length_b   1.000
_cell.length_c   1.000
_cell.angle_alpha   90.00
_cell.angle_beta   90.00
_cell.angle_gamma   90.00
#
_symmetry.space_group_name_H-M   'P 1'
#
loop_
_entity.id
_entity.type
_entity.pdbx_description
1 polymer ?
#
loop_
_entity_poly.entity_id
_entity_poly.type
_entity_poly.pdbx_seq_one_letter_code
_entity_poly.pdbx_strand_id
1 'polypeptide(L)'
;MNRCIQSVDFSGKSCSVCGVGVSNYPLIDFLLKNGAHVVARDIKPKSELPHVGELESRGVRLICGEGYLNDIKEEYIFRAPGIRYDLPQLQDAVANGSVLTSEMELFFKLCPCRIIGVTGSDGKTTTTTLIYKMLLESGMHAYIGGNIGAPLLPFVGEMTQNDIAVVELSSFQLHTMKQSPDIAVVINLSPNHLNYHLGMEEYVDAKRNIYRYMRGGRLILNESNELTRAMKDDAPNGTEVVYFAGNSGVYMKDGKIVVSAAAGGHGGQGDDTVLDADDILLPGKHNKENYMAAIAAVYGIASAGAIRSVAKNFGGVEHRCELVGECRGIRFYNSSIDSSPTRTIAALGNFEAGKTVVICGGYDKHISFDVLAEPLCNRARAVILTGAAAPLIGSSLEKEIAARKTEGKSVPPVLYESDFDKAVERAYSCALPGDVVLLSPACASFDSFRNFEERGNRFKSVARAIIQSENGIK
;
A
#
# COMPACT_ATOMS: atom_id res chain seq x y z
N MET A 1 -13.14 -10.09 -22.16
CA MET A 1 -12.32 -9.84 -23.37
C MET A 1 -10.96 -10.48 -23.15
N ASN A 2 -10.47 -11.30 -24.09
CA ASN A 2 -9.11 -11.84 -23.99
C ASN A 2 -8.12 -10.69 -24.26
N ARG A 3 -7.18 -10.46 -23.34
CA ARG A 3 -6.08 -9.51 -23.56
C ARG A 3 -5.25 -10.00 -24.76
N CYS A 4 -4.91 -9.10 -25.66
CA CYS A 4 -3.97 -9.39 -26.72
C CYS A 4 -2.55 -9.35 -26.14
N ILE A 5 -1.95 -10.51 -25.94
CA ILE A 5 -0.56 -10.63 -25.46
C ILE A 5 0.34 -10.07 -26.56
N GLN A 6 1.13 -9.05 -26.23
CA GLN A 6 2.18 -8.57 -27.13
C GLN A 6 3.45 -9.37 -26.84
N SER A 7 3.89 -10.17 -27.79
CA SER A 7 5.23 -10.76 -27.68
C SER A 7 6.28 -9.65 -27.76
N VAL A 8 7.14 -9.55 -26.77
CA VAL A 8 8.29 -8.65 -26.79
C VAL A 8 9.54 -9.52 -26.87
N ASP A 9 10.27 -9.41 -27.97
CA ASP A 9 11.53 -10.13 -28.17
C ASP A 9 12.69 -9.24 -27.69
N PHE A 10 13.41 -9.70 -26.69
CA PHE A 10 14.60 -9.06 -26.15
C PHE A 10 15.91 -9.71 -26.61
N SER A 11 15.85 -10.74 -27.45
CA SER A 11 17.05 -11.43 -27.94
C SER A 11 18.00 -10.48 -28.66
N GLY A 12 19.22 -10.35 -28.14
CA GLY A 12 20.23 -9.43 -28.65
C GLY A 12 19.96 -7.93 -28.44
N LYS A 13 18.86 -7.57 -27.75
CA LYS A 13 18.53 -6.17 -27.47
C LYS A 13 19.36 -5.61 -26.32
N SER A 14 19.74 -4.33 -26.44
CA SER A 14 20.40 -3.62 -25.36
C SER A 14 19.39 -2.94 -24.44
N CYS A 15 19.48 -3.22 -23.13
CA CYS A 15 18.55 -2.74 -22.13
C CYS A 15 19.28 -2.04 -20.99
N SER A 16 18.92 -0.78 -20.74
CA SER A 16 19.34 -0.04 -19.54
C SER A 16 18.30 -0.21 -18.43
N VAL A 17 18.71 -0.64 -17.24
CA VAL A 17 17.84 -0.71 -16.06
C VAL A 17 18.31 0.33 -15.06
N CYS A 18 17.53 1.41 -14.91
CA CYS A 18 17.85 2.55 -14.06
C CYS A 18 17.19 2.41 -12.69
N GLY A 19 18.02 2.30 -11.64
CA GLY A 19 17.64 1.98 -10.26
C GLY A 19 17.57 0.47 -10.03
N VAL A 20 18.57 -0.09 -9.33
CA VAL A 20 18.67 -1.52 -9.01
C VAL A 20 17.99 -1.78 -7.66
N GLY A 21 16.68 -1.70 -7.63
CA GLY A 21 15.84 -1.92 -6.44
C GLY A 21 15.02 -3.20 -6.53
N VAL A 22 14.10 -3.36 -5.57
CA VAL A 22 13.27 -4.57 -5.38
C VAL A 22 12.55 -5.01 -6.66
N SER A 23 11.97 -4.07 -7.43
CA SER A 23 11.25 -4.40 -8.66
C SER A 23 12.17 -4.67 -9.85
N ASN A 24 13.29 -3.96 -9.93
CA ASN A 24 14.15 -3.99 -11.10
C ASN A 24 15.19 -5.13 -11.05
N TYR A 25 15.49 -5.69 -9.86
CA TYR A 25 16.35 -6.87 -9.80
C TYR A 25 15.73 -8.08 -10.51
N PRO A 26 14.46 -8.46 -10.23
CA PRO A 26 13.79 -9.50 -11.01
C PRO A 26 13.59 -9.16 -12.49
N LEU A 27 13.46 -7.88 -12.84
CA LEU A 27 13.42 -7.44 -14.23
C LEU A 27 14.75 -7.73 -14.94
N ILE A 28 15.91 -7.47 -14.32
CA ILE A 28 17.22 -7.81 -14.87
C ILE A 28 17.30 -9.32 -15.15
N ASP A 29 16.83 -10.12 -14.19
CA ASP A 29 16.80 -11.57 -14.34
C ASP A 29 15.92 -12.00 -15.52
N PHE A 30 14.74 -11.41 -15.66
CA PHE A 30 13.83 -11.65 -16.80
C PHE A 30 14.48 -11.27 -18.13
N LEU A 31 15.11 -10.11 -18.23
CA LEU A 31 15.75 -9.63 -19.45
C LEU A 31 16.91 -10.54 -19.88
N LEU A 32 17.77 -10.95 -18.95
CA LEU A 32 18.88 -11.87 -19.20
C LEU A 32 18.38 -13.24 -19.70
N LYS A 33 17.33 -13.79 -19.08
CA LYS A 33 16.71 -15.06 -19.50
C LYS A 33 16.11 -14.98 -20.92
N ASN A 34 15.73 -13.77 -21.35
CA ASN A 34 15.21 -13.52 -22.70
C ASN A 34 16.29 -13.00 -23.68
N GLY A 35 17.58 -13.18 -23.35
CA GLY A 35 18.70 -12.93 -24.25
C GLY A 35 19.08 -11.47 -24.43
N ALA A 36 18.67 -10.55 -23.54
CA ALA A 36 19.04 -9.15 -23.58
C ALA A 36 20.46 -8.90 -23.07
N HIS A 37 21.11 -7.87 -23.59
CA HIS A 37 22.32 -7.29 -23.03
C HIS A 37 21.93 -6.19 -22.01
N VAL A 38 22.24 -6.40 -20.73
CA VAL A 38 21.76 -5.52 -19.66
C VAL A 38 22.86 -4.62 -19.13
N VAL A 39 22.56 -3.32 -19.05
CA VAL A 39 23.34 -2.32 -18.32
C VAL A 39 22.49 -1.86 -17.13
N ALA A 40 22.92 -2.15 -15.91
CA ALA A 40 22.25 -1.71 -14.69
C ALA A 40 22.90 -0.42 -14.18
N ARG A 41 22.08 0.58 -13.86
CA ARG A 41 22.50 1.94 -13.49
C ARG A 41 21.87 2.34 -12.16
N ASP A 42 22.67 2.83 -11.20
CA ASP A 42 22.17 3.29 -9.91
C ASP A 42 22.95 4.48 -9.36
N ILE A 43 22.25 5.38 -8.65
CA ILE A 43 22.89 6.53 -7.98
C ILE A 43 23.80 6.09 -6.82
N LYS A 44 23.51 4.96 -6.20
CA LYS A 44 24.33 4.42 -5.12
C LYS A 44 25.66 3.93 -5.67
N PRO A 45 26.75 4.04 -4.87
CA PRO A 45 28.01 3.43 -5.24
C PRO A 45 27.87 1.90 -5.28
N LYS A 46 28.66 1.26 -6.12
CA LYS A 46 28.64 -0.20 -6.33
C LYS A 46 28.75 -1.01 -5.04
N SER A 47 29.48 -0.50 -4.04
CA SER A 47 29.66 -1.14 -2.72
C SER A 47 28.38 -1.20 -1.88
N GLU A 48 27.37 -0.40 -2.20
CA GLU A 48 26.10 -0.34 -1.48
C GLU A 48 24.97 -1.10 -2.20
N LEU A 49 25.22 -1.62 -3.39
CA LEU A 49 24.24 -2.38 -4.14
C LEU A 49 24.26 -3.86 -3.71
N PRO A 50 23.08 -4.49 -3.56
CA PRO A 50 23.00 -5.92 -3.32
C PRO A 50 23.38 -6.72 -4.59
N HIS A 51 23.87 -7.94 -4.42
CA HIS A 51 24.08 -8.91 -5.50
C HIS A 51 25.04 -8.49 -6.64
N VAL A 52 25.91 -7.53 -6.41
CA VAL A 52 26.83 -6.99 -7.44
C VAL A 52 27.64 -8.09 -8.13
N GLY A 53 28.31 -8.95 -7.35
CA GLY A 53 29.13 -10.04 -7.91
C GLY A 53 28.32 -11.04 -8.74
N GLU A 54 27.07 -11.31 -8.35
CA GLU A 54 26.17 -12.17 -9.11
C GLU A 54 25.80 -11.53 -10.45
N LEU A 55 25.40 -10.25 -10.44
CA LEU A 55 25.03 -9.51 -11.64
C LEU A 55 26.22 -9.47 -12.65
N GLU A 56 27.43 -9.16 -12.17
CA GLU A 56 28.61 -9.12 -13.02
C GLU A 56 29.00 -10.49 -13.59
N SER A 57 28.90 -11.56 -12.80
CA SER A 57 29.16 -12.92 -13.25
C SER A 57 28.22 -13.37 -14.35
N ARG A 58 27.04 -12.76 -14.45
CA ARG A 58 26.02 -12.98 -15.49
C ARG A 58 26.14 -12.03 -16.68
N GLY A 59 27.20 -11.23 -16.73
CA GLY A 59 27.49 -10.31 -17.83
C GLY A 59 26.75 -8.96 -17.76
N VAL A 60 26.16 -8.60 -16.60
CA VAL A 60 25.56 -7.27 -16.42
C VAL A 60 26.64 -6.23 -16.22
N ARG A 61 26.66 -5.19 -17.05
CA ARG A 61 27.51 -4.02 -16.84
C ARG A 61 26.88 -3.09 -15.82
N LEU A 62 27.64 -2.71 -14.78
CA LEU A 62 27.16 -1.78 -13.73
C LEU A 62 27.75 -0.38 -13.94
N ILE A 63 26.91 0.64 -13.92
CA ILE A 63 27.28 2.06 -13.93
C ILE A 63 26.65 2.71 -12.69
N CYS A 64 27.47 3.11 -11.72
CA CYS A 64 27.04 3.48 -10.38
C CYS A 64 27.60 4.84 -9.97
N GLY A 65 26.89 5.52 -9.04
CA GLY A 65 27.32 6.80 -8.49
C GLY A 65 26.85 7.99 -9.30
N GLU A 66 27.45 9.14 -9.06
CA GLU A 66 27.11 10.40 -9.74
C GLU A 66 27.26 10.26 -11.26
N GLY A 67 26.31 10.75 -12.03
CA GLY A 67 26.29 10.64 -13.47
C GLY A 67 25.86 9.28 -14.03
N TYR A 68 25.28 8.39 -13.23
CA TYR A 68 24.84 7.04 -13.63
C TYR A 68 23.84 7.05 -14.82
N LEU A 69 23.16 8.16 -15.06
CA LEU A 69 22.25 8.34 -16.21
C LEU A 69 22.90 8.98 -17.43
N ASN A 70 24.20 9.28 -17.39
CA ASN A 70 24.89 9.85 -18.54
C ASN A 70 25.13 8.79 -19.63
N ASP A 71 25.16 9.23 -20.89
CA ASP A 71 25.52 8.42 -22.06
C ASP A 71 24.71 7.13 -22.21
N ILE A 72 23.39 7.20 -22.01
CA ILE A 72 22.49 6.08 -22.28
C ILE A 72 22.34 5.92 -23.80
N LYS A 73 22.70 4.72 -24.31
CA LYS A 73 22.64 4.36 -25.73
C LYS A 73 21.87 3.07 -25.99
N GLU A 74 21.33 2.48 -24.93
CA GLU A 74 20.59 1.23 -24.99
C GLU A 74 19.23 1.45 -25.67
N GLU A 75 18.74 0.44 -26.41
CA GLU A 75 17.47 0.49 -27.14
C GLU A 75 16.26 0.65 -26.21
N TYR A 76 16.32 0.02 -25.02
CA TYR A 76 15.27 0.10 -24.00
C TYR A 76 15.81 0.68 -22.70
N ILE A 77 15.05 1.56 -22.09
CA ILE A 77 15.37 2.15 -20.78
C ILE A 77 14.25 1.80 -19.82
N PHE A 78 14.53 0.92 -18.87
CA PHE A 78 13.61 0.56 -17.81
C PHE A 78 13.91 1.44 -16.60
N ARG A 79 13.03 2.39 -16.32
CA ARG A 79 13.21 3.32 -15.23
C ARG A 79 12.50 2.83 -13.95
N ALA A 80 13.17 2.92 -12.78
CA ALA A 80 12.50 2.77 -11.49
C ALA A 80 11.48 3.90 -11.27
N PRO A 81 10.33 3.64 -10.63
CA PRO A 81 9.26 4.63 -10.46
C PRO A 81 9.71 5.95 -9.81
N GLY A 82 10.67 5.90 -8.87
CA GLY A 82 11.20 7.09 -8.18
C GLY A 82 12.09 7.99 -9.02
N ILE A 83 12.57 7.54 -10.19
CA ILE A 83 13.35 8.36 -11.13
C ILE A 83 12.36 9.11 -12.02
N ARG A 84 12.41 10.45 -12.05
CA ARG A 84 11.53 11.22 -12.94
C ARG A 84 11.84 10.92 -14.41
N TYR A 85 10.79 10.80 -15.20
CA TYR A 85 10.92 10.48 -16.64
C TYR A 85 11.44 11.66 -17.47
N ASP A 86 11.25 12.90 -17.02
CA ASP A 86 11.57 14.14 -17.68
C ASP A 86 13.00 14.65 -17.38
N LEU A 87 13.85 13.84 -16.76
CA LEU A 87 15.25 14.15 -16.59
C LEU A 87 15.94 14.33 -17.94
N PRO A 88 16.77 15.37 -18.13
CA PRO A 88 17.42 15.67 -19.42
C PRO A 88 18.11 14.45 -20.04
N GLN A 89 18.84 13.67 -19.25
CA GLN A 89 19.57 12.49 -19.72
C GLN A 89 18.65 11.40 -20.31
N LEU A 90 17.46 11.21 -19.70
CA LEU A 90 16.48 10.26 -20.21
C LEU A 90 15.80 10.79 -21.49
N GLN A 91 15.50 12.09 -21.51
CA GLN A 91 14.90 12.73 -22.69
C GLN A 91 15.85 12.76 -23.87
N ASP A 92 17.14 13.01 -23.65
CA ASP A 92 18.16 12.94 -24.67
C ASP A 92 18.27 11.53 -25.27
N ALA A 93 18.25 10.48 -24.42
CA ALA A 93 18.26 9.11 -24.89
C ALA A 93 17.01 8.77 -25.72
N VAL A 94 15.83 9.22 -25.27
CA VAL A 94 14.56 9.05 -26.03
C VAL A 94 14.62 9.78 -27.36
N ALA A 95 15.14 11.02 -27.41
CA ALA A 95 15.33 11.77 -28.63
C ALA A 95 16.28 11.05 -29.61
N ASN A 96 17.23 10.27 -29.10
CA ASN A 96 18.17 9.45 -29.90
C ASN A 96 17.62 8.04 -30.20
N GLY A 97 16.34 7.76 -29.94
CA GLY A 97 15.64 6.55 -30.39
C GLY A 97 15.45 5.47 -29.31
N SER A 98 15.89 5.70 -28.08
CA SER A 98 15.63 4.76 -26.97
C SER A 98 14.16 4.74 -26.59
N VAL A 99 13.65 3.55 -26.21
CA VAL A 99 12.29 3.37 -25.71
C VAL A 99 12.30 3.44 -24.18
N LEU A 100 11.76 4.52 -23.61
CA LEU A 100 11.59 4.66 -22.16
C LEU A 100 10.35 3.88 -21.71
N THR A 101 10.52 3.00 -20.73
CA THR A 101 9.47 2.13 -20.18
C THR A 101 9.75 1.81 -18.71
N SER A 102 8.98 0.90 -18.14
CA SER A 102 9.14 0.40 -16.78
C SER A 102 8.83 -1.10 -16.68
N GLU A 103 9.22 -1.73 -15.56
CA GLU A 103 8.86 -3.12 -15.25
C GLU A 103 7.34 -3.33 -15.32
N MET A 104 6.56 -2.41 -14.75
CA MET A 104 5.11 -2.48 -14.71
C MET A 104 4.48 -2.37 -16.10
N GLU A 105 4.99 -1.48 -16.97
CA GLU A 105 4.52 -1.39 -18.37
C GLU A 105 4.83 -2.67 -19.15
N LEU A 106 5.99 -3.29 -18.91
CA LEU A 106 6.32 -4.59 -19.48
C LEU A 106 5.39 -5.69 -18.97
N PHE A 107 5.12 -5.74 -17.66
CA PHE A 107 4.16 -6.67 -17.09
C PHE A 107 2.78 -6.53 -17.75
N PHE A 108 2.26 -5.30 -17.90
CA PHE A 108 0.96 -5.07 -18.54
C PHE A 108 0.92 -5.53 -20.02
N LYS A 109 2.04 -5.47 -20.73
CA LYS A 109 2.15 -5.97 -22.12
C LYS A 109 2.11 -7.49 -22.20
N LEU A 110 2.75 -8.16 -21.25
CA LEU A 110 2.96 -9.61 -21.28
C LEU A 110 1.86 -10.38 -20.53
N CYS A 111 1.15 -9.75 -19.60
CA CYS A 111 0.14 -10.39 -18.75
C CYS A 111 -1.04 -10.94 -19.57
N PRO A 112 -1.28 -12.27 -19.58
CA PRO A 112 -2.35 -12.88 -20.36
C PRO A 112 -3.72 -12.78 -19.69
N CYS A 113 -3.75 -12.55 -18.37
CA CYS A 113 -4.97 -12.58 -17.59
C CYS A 113 -5.61 -11.20 -17.41
N ARG A 114 -6.83 -11.18 -16.89
CA ARG A 114 -7.51 -9.94 -16.50
C ARG A 114 -6.72 -9.21 -15.42
N ILE A 115 -6.56 -7.90 -15.57
CA ILE A 115 -5.91 -7.03 -14.58
C ILE A 115 -6.96 -6.17 -13.87
N ILE A 116 -6.93 -6.18 -12.54
CA ILE A 116 -7.62 -5.21 -11.68
C ILE A 116 -6.57 -4.28 -11.11
N GLY A 117 -6.57 -3.01 -11.52
CA GLY A 117 -5.62 -2.01 -11.07
C GLY A 117 -6.22 -1.10 -10.01
N VAL A 118 -5.49 -0.84 -8.93
CA VAL A 118 -5.94 -0.03 -7.81
C VAL A 118 -4.99 1.14 -7.57
N THR A 119 -5.51 2.37 -7.57
CA THR A 119 -4.76 3.57 -7.21
C THR A 119 -5.55 4.46 -6.26
N GLY A 120 -4.91 5.48 -5.71
CA GLY A 120 -5.48 6.46 -4.77
C GLY A 120 -4.38 7.12 -3.96
N SER A 121 -4.70 8.09 -3.14
CA SER A 121 -3.77 8.64 -2.16
C SER A 121 -3.61 7.66 -0.99
N ASP A 122 -4.72 7.23 -0.39
CA ASP A 122 -4.78 6.31 0.74
C ASP A 122 -5.65 5.09 0.44
N GLY A 123 -5.52 4.02 1.24
CA GLY A 123 -6.34 2.81 1.15
C GLY A 123 -5.95 1.81 0.04
N LYS A 124 -5.00 2.13 -0.83
CA LYS A 124 -4.58 1.26 -1.96
C LYS A 124 -4.29 -0.18 -1.53
N THR A 125 -3.37 -0.36 -0.59
CA THR A 125 -2.92 -1.68 -0.14
C THR A 125 -4.06 -2.49 0.46
N THR A 126 -4.90 -1.87 1.29
CA THR A 126 -6.06 -2.52 1.89
C THR A 126 -7.05 -2.97 0.81
N THR A 127 -7.42 -2.08 -0.11
CA THR A 127 -8.36 -2.40 -1.19
C THR A 127 -7.83 -3.48 -2.12
N THR A 128 -6.54 -3.38 -2.54
CA THR A 128 -5.88 -4.40 -3.36
C THR A 128 -5.89 -5.76 -2.68
N THR A 129 -5.58 -5.80 -1.39
CA THR A 129 -5.59 -7.04 -0.60
C THR A 129 -6.99 -7.60 -0.41
N LEU A 130 -8.00 -6.76 -0.18
CA LEU A 130 -9.40 -7.17 -0.09
C LEU A 130 -9.88 -7.82 -1.38
N ILE A 131 -9.64 -7.17 -2.54
CA ILE A 131 -9.97 -7.72 -3.86
C ILE A 131 -9.33 -9.10 -4.04
N TYR A 132 -8.03 -9.20 -3.80
CA TYR A 132 -7.29 -10.45 -3.92
C TYR A 132 -7.87 -11.56 -3.03
N LYS A 133 -8.12 -11.27 -1.75
CA LYS A 133 -8.69 -12.24 -0.81
C LYS A 133 -10.11 -12.67 -1.18
N MET A 134 -10.96 -11.75 -1.65
CA MET A 134 -12.31 -12.07 -2.11
C MET A 134 -12.29 -13.00 -3.34
N LEU A 135 -11.33 -12.82 -4.24
CA LEU A 135 -11.14 -13.70 -5.40
C LEU A 135 -10.67 -15.08 -4.98
N LEU A 136 -9.65 -15.18 -4.11
CA LEU A 136 -9.16 -16.47 -3.60
C LEU A 136 -10.25 -17.25 -2.85
N GLU A 137 -10.99 -16.57 -1.96
CA GLU A 137 -12.07 -17.16 -1.19
C GLU A 137 -13.23 -17.64 -2.09
N SER A 138 -13.34 -17.07 -3.28
CA SER A 138 -14.27 -17.52 -4.34
C SER A 138 -13.74 -18.70 -5.15
N GLY A 139 -12.57 -19.26 -4.81
CA GLY A 139 -11.94 -20.36 -5.53
C GLY A 139 -11.24 -19.97 -6.82
N MET A 140 -11.00 -18.66 -7.04
CA MET A 140 -10.29 -18.18 -8.23
C MET A 140 -8.78 -18.20 -8.00
N HIS A 141 -8.02 -18.45 -9.06
CA HIS A 141 -6.58 -18.25 -9.04
C HIS A 141 -6.25 -16.78 -9.32
N ALA A 142 -5.57 -16.13 -8.38
CA ALA A 142 -5.25 -14.73 -8.48
C ALA A 142 -3.80 -14.43 -8.03
N TYR A 143 -3.23 -13.38 -8.60
CA TYR A 143 -1.90 -12.86 -8.25
C TYR A 143 -2.06 -11.45 -7.68
N ILE A 144 -1.22 -11.09 -6.70
CA ILE A 144 -1.20 -9.76 -6.10
C ILE A 144 0.20 -9.16 -6.17
N GLY A 145 0.32 -7.89 -6.57
CA GLY A 145 1.62 -7.22 -6.61
C GLY A 145 1.53 -5.76 -7.07
N GLY A 146 2.61 -5.27 -7.65
CA GLY A 146 2.77 -3.88 -8.08
C GLY A 146 3.54 -3.04 -7.07
N ASN A 147 2.95 -1.97 -6.55
CA ASN A 147 3.58 -1.13 -5.51
C ASN A 147 3.58 -1.81 -4.11
N ILE A 148 3.12 -3.03 -4.02
CA ILE A 148 3.09 -3.90 -2.83
C ILE A 148 3.56 -5.30 -3.17
N GLY A 149 4.01 -6.04 -2.15
CA GLY A 149 4.38 -7.44 -2.29
C GLY A 149 5.57 -7.67 -3.23
N ALA A 150 5.56 -8.81 -3.91
CA ALA A 150 6.58 -9.17 -4.90
C ALA A 150 6.23 -8.62 -6.29
N PRO A 151 7.23 -8.30 -7.12
CA PRO A 151 7.01 -8.00 -8.53
C PRO A 151 6.31 -9.15 -9.27
N LEU A 152 5.38 -8.82 -10.16
CA LEU A 152 4.58 -9.82 -10.88
C LEU A 152 5.22 -10.33 -12.17
N LEU A 153 6.16 -9.59 -12.73
CA LEU A 153 6.82 -9.96 -13.98
C LEU A 153 7.44 -11.37 -13.99
N PRO A 154 8.08 -11.87 -12.91
CA PRO A 154 8.61 -13.23 -12.87
C PRO A 154 7.57 -14.33 -13.06
N PHE A 155 6.32 -14.06 -12.67
CA PHE A 155 5.23 -15.04 -12.72
C PHE A 155 4.43 -15.00 -14.02
N VAL A 156 4.74 -14.07 -14.93
CA VAL A 156 3.93 -13.87 -16.16
C VAL A 156 3.87 -15.13 -17.04
N GLY A 157 4.93 -15.96 -17.02
CA GLY A 157 4.97 -17.24 -17.76
C GLY A 157 4.11 -18.35 -17.14
N GLU A 158 3.70 -18.22 -15.89
CA GLU A 158 2.85 -19.15 -15.17
C GLU A 158 1.36 -18.74 -15.25
N MET A 159 1.09 -17.47 -15.57
CA MET A 159 -0.26 -16.92 -15.64
C MET A 159 -1.01 -17.44 -16.87
N THR A 160 -2.29 -17.70 -16.69
CA THR A 160 -3.23 -18.12 -17.74
C THR A 160 -4.32 -17.07 -17.95
N GLN A 161 -5.09 -17.18 -19.04
CA GLN A 161 -6.22 -16.28 -19.32
C GLN A 161 -7.37 -16.39 -18.29
N ASN A 162 -7.38 -17.45 -17.49
CA ASN A 162 -8.40 -17.69 -16.46
C ASN A 162 -8.03 -17.07 -15.11
N ASP A 163 -6.79 -16.61 -14.95
CA ASP A 163 -6.30 -16.01 -13.73
C ASP A 163 -6.68 -14.52 -13.66
N ILE A 164 -6.46 -13.92 -12.50
CA ILE A 164 -6.66 -12.48 -12.29
C ILE A 164 -5.42 -11.90 -11.61
N ALA A 165 -4.86 -10.83 -12.18
CA ALA A 165 -3.80 -10.05 -11.55
C ALA A 165 -4.40 -8.81 -10.85
N VAL A 166 -4.22 -8.70 -9.54
CA VAL A 166 -4.63 -7.54 -8.73
C VAL A 166 -3.40 -6.69 -8.45
N VAL A 167 -3.37 -5.48 -8.99
CA VAL A 167 -2.15 -4.66 -9.06
C VAL A 167 -2.34 -3.34 -8.35
N GLU A 168 -1.57 -3.08 -7.30
CA GLU A 168 -1.48 -1.75 -6.71
C GLU A 168 -0.60 -0.86 -7.58
N LEU A 169 -1.09 0.33 -7.95
CA LEU A 169 -0.40 1.28 -8.81
C LEU A 169 -0.18 2.62 -8.10
N SER A 170 1.09 3.02 -7.96
CA SER A 170 1.46 4.34 -7.47
C SER A 170 1.33 5.40 -8.57
N SER A 171 1.28 6.70 -8.19
CA SER A 171 1.34 7.80 -9.17
C SER A 171 2.66 7.82 -9.95
N PHE A 172 3.75 7.37 -9.32
CA PHE A 172 5.06 7.29 -9.96
C PHE A 172 5.13 6.25 -11.08
N GLN A 173 4.47 5.10 -10.90
CA GLN A 173 4.33 4.07 -11.93
C GLN A 173 3.40 4.56 -13.04
N LEU A 174 2.23 5.08 -12.68
CA LEU A 174 1.22 5.55 -13.62
C LEU A 174 1.68 6.74 -14.47
N HIS A 175 2.66 7.53 -14.01
CA HIS A 175 3.06 8.78 -14.66
C HIS A 175 3.43 8.62 -16.15
N THR A 176 4.04 7.49 -16.53
CA THR A 176 4.42 7.20 -17.92
C THR A 176 3.61 6.09 -18.56
N MET A 177 2.78 5.37 -17.79
CA MET A 177 2.02 4.24 -18.32
C MET A 177 1.01 4.68 -19.39
N LYS A 178 1.08 3.99 -20.55
CA LYS A 178 0.14 4.15 -21.68
C LYS A 178 -0.76 2.91 -21.84
N GLN A 179 -1.00 2.21 -20.76
CA GLN A 179 -1.83 1.01 -20.69
C GLN A 179 -2.69 1.07 -19.43
N SER A 180 -3.93 0.60 -19.55
CA SER A 180 -4.88 0.55 -18.45
C SER A 180 -5.26 -0.90 -18.12
N PRO A 181 -5.65 -1.21 -16.87
CA PRO A 181 -6.23 -2.50 -16.51
C PRO A 181 -7.62 -2.70 -17.11
N ASP A 182 -8.18 -3.90 -16.99
CA ASP A 182 -9.55 -4.21 -17.40
C ASP A 182 -10.58 -3.66 -16.40
N ILE A 183 -10.20 -3.57 -15.12
CA ILE A 183 -10.95 -2.92 -14.05
C ILE A 183 -10.03 -1.95 -13.36
N ALA A 184 -10.36 -0.67 -13.37
CA ALA A 184 -9.61 0.41 -12.73
C ALA A 184 -10.34 0.91 -11.49
N VAL A 185 -9.64 1.02 -10.35
CA VAL A 185 -10.18 1.53 -9.10
C VAL A 185 -9.41 2.76 -8.66
N VAL A 186 -10.08 3.90 -8.49
CA VAL A 186 -9.52 5.13 -7.92
C VAL A 186 -10.21 5.42 -6.59
N ILE A 187 -9.48 5.16 -5.48
CA ILE A 187 -10.10 5.14 -4.14
C ILE A 187 -10.39 6.56 -3.63
N ASN A 188 -9.39 7.42 -3.65
CA ASN A 188 -9.47 8.81 -3.22
C ASN A 188 -8.28 9.61 -3.76
N LEU A 189 -8.42 10.92 -3.77
CA LEU A 189 -7.36 11.85 -4.12
C LEU A 189 -7.28 12.96 -3.06
N SER A 190 -6.11 13.10 -2.47
CA SER A 190 -5.74 14.15 -1.53
C SER A 190 -4.28 14.55 -1.75
N PRO A 191 -3.82 15.74 -1.33
CA PRO A 191 -2.44 16.16 -1.49
C PRO A 191 -1.46 15.13 -0.93
N ASN A 192 -0.59 14.60 -1.80
CA ASN A 192 0.43 13.61 -1.46
C ASN A 192 1.56 13.66 -2.49
N HIS A 193 2.79 13.33 -2.07
CA HIS A 193 3.97 13.25 -2.95
C HIS A 193 4.25 14.54 -3.77
N LEU A 194 3.92 15.72 -3.24
CA LEU A 194 4.17 17.01 -3.91
C LEU A 194 5.65 17.40 -3.93
N ASN A 195 6.50 16.65 -3.28
CA ASN A 195 7.97 16.71 -3.41
C ASN A 195 8.50 16.02 -4.68
N TYR A 196 7.69 15.17 -5.31
CA TYR A 196 8.01 14.49 -6.57
C TYR A 196 7.23 15.10 -7.74
N HIS A 197 5.92 15.29 -7.59
CA HIS A 197 5.06 15.92 -8.58
C HIS A 197 5.17 17.44 -8.49
N LEU A 198 5.10 18.14 -9.63
CA LEU A 198 5.17 19.59 -9.74
C LEU A 198 3.93 20.31 -9.19
N GLY A 199 2.99 19.54 -8.63
CA GLY A 199 1.78 20.05 -8.02
C GLY A 199 0.67 19.00 -8.02
N MET A 200 -0.50 19.41 -7.49
CA MET A 200 -1.65 18.53 -7.39
C MET A 200 -2.21 18.14 -8.76
N GLU A 201 -2.11 19.02 -9.74
CA GLU A 201 -2.58 18.78 -11.11
C GLU A 201 -1.81 17.62 -11.76
N GLU A 202 -0.46 17.67 -11.75
CA GLU A 202 0.38 16.58 -12.27
C GLU A 202 0.13 15.26 -11.53
N TYR A 203 -0.06 15.32 -10.20
CA TYR A 203 -0.36 14.14 -9.39
C TYR A 203 -1.68 13.47 -9.79
N VAL A 204 -2.73 14.28 -9.99
CA VAL A 204 -4.06 13.79 -10.44
C VAL A 204 -3.96 13.27 -11.87
N ASP A 205 -3.27 13.99 -12.76
CA ASP A 205 -3.12 13.61 -14.16
C ASP A 205 -2.35 12.29 -14.29
N ALA A 206 -1.27 12.10 -13.52
CA ALA A 206 -0.56 10.83 -13.47
C ALA A 206 -1.50 9.66 -13.09
N LYS A 207 -2.41 9.85 -12.12
CA LYS A 207 -3.35 8.81 -11.72
C LYS A 207 -4.46 8.54 -12.73
N ARG A 208 -4.84 9.53 -13.55
CA ARG A 208 -5.78 9.33 -14.67
C ARG A 208 -5.29 8.30 -15.68
N ASN A 209 -3.99 8.08 -15.78
CA ASN A 209 -3.45 7.05 -16.67
C ASN A 209 -3.92 5.63 -16.32
N ILE A 210 -4.43 5.38 -15.12
CA ILE A 210 -5.00 4.08 -14.78
C ILE A 210 -6.22 3.75 -15.66
N TYR A 211 -6.97 4.74 -16.13
CA TYR A 211 -8.15 4.51 -16.98
C TYR A 211 -8.07 5.16 -18.37
N ARG A 212 -7.16 6.12 -18.59
CA ARG A 212 -7.06 6.92 -19.84
C ARG A 212 -6.96 6.07 -21.11
N TYR A 213 -6.38 4.90 -21.02
CA TYR A 213 -6.15 3.99 -22.14
C TYR A 213 -7.07 2.77 -22.15
N MET A 214 -8.15 2.80 -21.37
CA MET A 214 -9.15 1.74 -21.38
C MET A 214 -9.87 1.65 -22.72
N ARG A 215 -10.17 0.43 -23.15
CA ARG A 215 -10.94 0.14 -24.37
C ARG A 215 -12.21 -0.63 -24.01
N GLY A 216 -12.96 -0.11 -23.04
CA GLY A 216 -14.05 -0.79 -22.36
C GLY A 216 -13.63 -1.25 -20.96
N GLY A 217 -14.40 -2.12 -20.31
CA GLY A 217 -14.16 -2.55 -18.94
C GLY A 217 -14.82 -1.63 -17.91
N ARG A 218 -14.35 -1.70 -16.64
CA ARG A 218 -15.02 -1.02 -15.52
C ARG A 218 -14.08 -0.02 -14.84
N LEU A 219 -14.55 1.23 -14.67
CA LEU A 219 -13.89 2.29 -13.89
C LEU A 219 -14.68 2.53 -12.60
N ILE A 220 -14.02 2.35 -11.46
CA ILE A 220 -14.61 2.46 -10.13
C ILE A 220 -14.09 3.74 -9.47
N LEU A 221 -14.99 4.64 -9.10
CA LEU A 221 -14.70 5.97 -8.59
C LEU A 221 -15.39 6.23 -7.25
N ASN A 222 -14.72 6.92 -6.35
CA ASN A 222 -15.30 7.37 -5.09
C ASN A 222 -16.20 8.58 -5.32
N GLU A 223 -17.51 8.42 -5.13
CA GLU A 223 -18.50 9.50 -5.32
C GLU A 223 -18.38 10.60 -4.26
N SER A 224 -17.93 10.26 -3.06
CA SER A 224 -17.76 11.21 -1.95
C SER A 224 -16.51 12.09 -2.07
N ASN A 225 -15.56 11.73 -2.95
CA ASN A 225 -14.35 12.51 -3.21
C ASN A 225 -14.51 13.31 -4.50
N GLU A 226 -14.47 14.61 -4.43
CA GLU A 226 -14.77 15.52 -5.54
C GLU A 226 -13.85 15.29 -6.75
N LEU A 227 -12.55 15.11 -6.52
CA LEU A 227 -11.58 14.88 -7.59
C LEU A 227 -11.81 13.57 -8.32
N THR A 228 -12.13 12.49 -7.60
CA THR A 228 -12.43 11.20 -8.24
C THR A 228 -13.78 11.20 -8.91
N ARG A 229 -14.79 11.87 -8.34
CA ARG A 229 -16.11 11.99 -8.95
C ARG A 229 -16.06 12.68 -10.32
N ALA A 230 -15.24 13.73 -10.44
CA ALA A 230 -15.03 14.45 -11.70
C ALA A 230 -14.33 13.62 -12.79
N MET A 231 -13.65 12.53 -12.44
CA MET A 231 -12.96 11.66 -13.41
C MET A 231 -13.92 10.91 -14.35
N LYS A 232 -15.22 10.87 -14.03
CA LYS A 232 -16.22 10.32 -14.95
C LYS A 232 -16.28 11.07 -16.27
N ASP A 233 -16.06 12.40 -16.23
CA ASP A 233 -16.28 13.28 -17.39
C ASP A 233 -15.22 13.07 -18.49
N ASP A 234 -14.06 12.52 -18.13
CA ASP A 234 -12.97 12.18 -19.05
C ASP A 234 -12.73 10.66 -19.20
N ALA A 235 -13.68 9.84 -18.71
CA ALA A 235 -13.63 8.40 -18.91
C ALA A 235 -13.76 8.02 -20.39
N PRO A 236 -12.94 7.08 -20.91
CA PRO A 236 -13.02 6.67 -22.30
C PRO A 236 -14.39 6.09 -22.68
N ASN A 237 -14.81 6.33 -23.91
CA ASN A 237 -16.08 5.79 -24.43
C ASN A 237 -16.13 4.26 -24.33
N GLY A 238 -17.29 3.75 -23.91
CA GLY A 238 -17.51 2.31 -23.70
C GLY A 238 -17.00 1.77 -22.37
N THR A 239 -16.46 2.63 -21.50
CA THR A 239 -16.10 2.26 -20.12
C THR A 239 -17.32 2.33 -19.22
N GLU A 240 -17.62 1.25 -18.48
CA GLU A 240 -18.64 1.23 -17.44
C GLU A 240 -18.14 1.98 -16.22
N VAL A 241 -18.78 3.07 -15.82
CA VAL A 241 -18.41 3.81 -14.59
C VAL A 241 -19.31 3.38 -13.45
N VAL A 242 -18.72 2.87 -12.38
CA VAL A 242 -19.39 2.48 -11.14
C VAL A 242 -18.89 3.35 -9.99
N TYR A 243 -19.80 4.00 -9.29
CA TYR A 243 -19.46 4.75 -8.09
C TYR A 243 -19.46 3.89 -6.82
N PHE A 244 -18.73 4.33 -5.81
CA PHE A 244 -18.85 3.81 -4.45
C PHE A 244 -18.78 4.94 -3.41
N ALA A 245 -19.14 4.65 -2.15
CA ALA A 245 -19.11 5.56 -1.00
C ALA A 245 -19.94 6.84 -1.12
N GLY A 246 -20.91 6.86 -2.03
CA GLY A 246 -21.89 7.93 -2.19
C GLY A 246 -23.33 7.42 -2.01
N ASN A 247 -24.19 7.81 -2.93
CA ASN A 247 -25.61 7.43 -2.97
C ASN A 247 -25.94 6.52 -4.16
N SER A 248 -24.94 6.14 -4.95
CA SER A 248 -25.11 5.30 -6.14
C SER A 248 -24.00 4.23 -6.22
N GLY A 249 -24.18 3.27 -7.11
CA GLY A 249 -23.21 2.20 -7.29
C GLY A 249 -23.14 1.26 -6.09
N VAL A 250 -22.04 1.29 -5.33
CA VAL A 250 -21.87 0.53 -4.09
C VAL A 250 -21.85 1.48 -2.90
N TYR A 251 -22.86 1.42 -2.05
CA TYR A 251 -23.07 2.42 -1.00
C TYR A 251 -23.60 1.83 0.31
N MET A 252 -23.59 2.65 1.37
CA MET A 252 -24.16 2.30 2.68
C MET A 252 -25.65 2.62 2.74
N LYS A 253 -26.46 1.64 3.16
CA LYS A 253 -27.88 1.79 3.43
C LYS A 253 -28.25 0.99 4.67
N ASP A 254 -28.80 1.63 5.68
CA ASP A 254 -29.27 1.00 6.93
C ASP A 254 -28.22 0.06 7.57
N GLY A 255 -26.96 0.51 7.68
CA GLY A 255 -25.86 -0.26 8.24
C GLY A 255 -25.30 -1.37 7.31
N LYS A 256 -25.79 -1.48 6.08
CA LYS A 256 -25.40 -2.53 5.12
C LYS A 256 -24.72 -1.94 3.91
N ILE A 257 -23.80 -2.68 3.30
CA ILE A 257 -23.24 -2.36 1.99
C ILE A 257 -24.13 -2.98 0.91
N VAL A 258 -24.60 -2.12 0.02
CA VAL A 258 -25.58 -2.44 -1.03
C VAL A 258 -24.98 -2.12 -2.39
N VAL A 259 -25.23 -2.97 -3.37
CA VAL A 259 -24.96 -2.74 -4.80
C VAL A 259 -26.25 -2.35 -5.48
N SER A 260 -26.31 -1.14 -6.06
CA SER A 260 -27.50 -0.66 -6.75
C SER A 260 -27.81 -1.44 -8.03
N ALA A 261 -29.05 -1.42 -8.45
CA ALA A 261 -29.47 -2.00 -9.73
C ALA A 261 -28.65 -1.48 -10.92
N ALA A 262 -28.31 -0.19 -10.93
CA ALA A 262 -27.51 0.44 -11.98
C ALA A 262 -26.05 -0.08 -12.00
N ALA A 263 -25.55 -0.61 -10.89
CA ALA A 263 -24.24 -1.25 -10.79
C ALA A 263 -24.31 -2.78 -10.91
N GLY A 264 -25.43 -3.32 -11.38
CA GLY A 264 -25.65 -4.74 -11.59
C GLY A 264 -26.31 -5.49 -10.42
N GLY A 265 -26.78 -4.78 -9.37
CA GLY A 265 -27.54 -5.38 -8.27
C GLY A 265 -28.71 -6.20 -8.79
N HIS A 266 -28.91 -7.42 -8.26
CA HIS A 266 -29.91 -8.38 -8.73
C HIS A 266 -30.01 -8.50 -10.27
N GLY A 267 -28.85 -8.47 -10.97
CA GLY A 267 -28.83 -8.49 -12.44
C GLY A 267 -29.42 -7.22 -13.09
N GLY A 268 -29.41 -6.09 -12.41
CA GLY A 268 -29.98 -4.81 -12.86
C GLY A 268 -31.45 -4.62 -12.53
N GLN A 269 -32.08 -5.54 -11.79
CA GLN A 269 -33.52 -5.49 -11.48
C GLN A 269 -33.82 -4.89 -10.09
N GLY A 270 -32.84 -4.69 -9.25
CA GLY A 270 -33.00 -4.13 -7.91
C GLY A 270 -31.68 -3.99 -7.17
N ASP A 271 -31.73 -3.39 -6.00
CA ASP A 271 -30.56 -3.27 -5.11
C ASP A 271 -30.26 -4.63 -4.45
N ASP A 272 -28.99 -4.98 -4.36
CA ASP A 272 -28.52 -6.20 -3.73
C ASP A 272 -27.75 -5.91 -2.43
N THR A 273 -28.20 -6.47 -1.31
CA THR A 273 -27.50 -6.38 -0.02
C THR A 273 -26.40 -7.43 0.04
N VAL A 274 -25.16 -6.97 -0.01
CA VAL A 274 -23.97 -7.84 -0.09
C VAL A 274 -23.41 -8.17 1.28
N LEU A 275 -23.30 -7.16 2.17
CA LEU A 275 -22.56 -7.26 3.43
C LEU A 275 -23.20 -6.41 4.53
N ASP A 276 -23.26 -6.92 5.76
CA ASP A 276 -23.51 -6.12 6.94
C ASP A 276 -22.21 -5.40 7.33
N ALA A 277 -22.27 -4.08 7.52
CA ALA A 277 -21.05 -3.31 7.80
C ALA A 277 -20.45 -3.58 9.21
N ASP A 278 -21.23 -4.18 10.09
CA ASP A 278 -20.76 -4.60 11.43
C ASP A 278 -19.98 -5.92 11.39
N ASP A 279 -20.08 -6.67 10.30
CA ASP A 279 -19.24 -7.85 10.04
C ASP A 279 -17.78 -7.45 9.69
N ILE A 280 -17.49 -6.18 9.39
CA ILE A 280 -16.16 -5.71 9.01
C ILE A 280 -15.30 -5.55 10.28
N LEU A 281 -14.28 -6.40 10.41
CA LEU A 281 -13.35 -6.34 11.55
C LEU A 281 -12.47 -5.10 11.56
N LEU A 282 -12.17 -4.51 10.40
CA LEU A 282 -11.31 -3.33 10.31
C LEU A 282 -12.03 -2.08 10.82
N PRO A 283 -11.47 -1.36 11.80
CA PRO A 283 -12.08 -0.15 12.33
C PRO A 283 -11.98 1.02 11.34
N GLY A 284 -12.91 1.96 11.48
CA GLY A 284 -12.89 3.23 10.79
C GLY A 284 -13.72 3.30 9.50
N LYS A 285 -14.26 4.49 9.24
CA LYS A 285 -15.11 4.78 8.07
C LYS A 285 -14.38 4.50 6.75
N HIS A 286 -13.10 4.88 6.65
CA HIS A 286 -12.27 4.67 5.47
C HIS A 286 -12.12 3.18 5.11
N ASN A 287 -12.15 2.26 6.08
CA ASN A 287 -12.12 0.83 5.79
C ASN A 287 -13.46 0.34 5.22
N LYS A 288 -14.59 0.87 5.66
CA LYS A 288 -15.89 0.62 5.02
C LYS A 288 -15.88 1.09 3.56
N GLU A 289 -15.26 2.24 3.27
CA GLU A 289 -15.05 2.74 1.90
C GLU A 289 -14.13 1.82 1.08
N ASN A 290 -13.03 1.31 1.67
CA ASN A 290 -12.16 0.32 1.01
C ASN A 290 -12.92 -0.97 0.66
N TYR A 291 -13.81 -1.44 1.54
CA TYR A 291 -14.69 -2.59 1.26
C TYR A 291 -15.67 -2.29 0.12
N MET A 292 -16.30 -1.11 0.11
CA MET A 292 -17.19 -0.72 -1.00
C MET A 292 -16.45 -0.67 -2.33
N ALA A 293 -15.23 -0.11 -2.37
CA ALA A 293 -14.38 -0.11 -3.56
C ALA A 293 -14.01 -1.53 -4.01
N ALA A 294 -13.62 -2.40 -3.08
CA ALA A 294 -13.28 -3.79 -3.37
C ALA A 294 -14.50 -4.58 -3.89
N ILE A 295 -15.67 -4.41 -3.25
CA ILE A 295 -16.93 -5.03 -3.70
C ILE A 295 -17.28 -4.56 -5.11
N ALA A 296 -17.19 -3.26 -5.41
CA ALA A 296 -17.45 -2.73 -6.75
C ALA A 296 -16.52 -3.36 -7.81
N ALA A 297 -15.28 -3.67 -7.44
CA ALA A 297 -14.31 -4.31 -8.33
C ALA A 297 -14.64 -5.78 -8.62
N VAL A 298 -15.12 -6.52 -7.62
CA VAL A 298 -15.33 -7.97 -7.72
C VAL A 298 -16.79 -8.38 -7.87
N TYR A 299 -17.75 -7.45 -7.83
CA TYR A 299 -19.16 -7.78 -7.98
C TYR A 299 -19.45 -8.40 -9.33
N GLY A 300 -20.14 -9.53 -9.33
CA GLY A 300 -20.33 -10.37 -10.52
C GLY A 300 -19.14 -11.27 -10.88
N ILE A 301 -18.04 -11.19 -10.11
CA ILE A 301 -16.85 -12.03 -10.26
C ILE A 301 -16.71 -12.95 -9.03
N ALA A 302 -16.62 -12.36 -7.84
CA ALA A 302 -16.54 -13.09 -6.57
C ALA A 302 -17.95 -13.39 -6.03
N SER A 303 -18.09 -14.51 -5.30
CA SER A 303 -19.34 -14.89 -4.66
C SER A 303 -19.67 -14.00 -3.45
N ALA A 304 -20.94 -13.73 -3.18
CA ALA A 304 -21.35 -12.99 -1.98
C ALA A 304 -20.93 -13.68 -0.67
N GLY A 305 -20.85 -15.02 -0.68
CA GLY A 305 -20.33 -15.80 0.46
C GLY A 305 -18.86 -15.49 0.75
N ALA A 306 -18.03 -15.43 -0.28
CA ALA A 306 -16.62 -15.09 -0.16
C ALA A 306 -16.41 -13.65 0.32
N ILE A 307 -17.19 -12.70 -0.17
CA ILE A 307 -17.14 -11.31 0.28
C ILE A 307 -17.42 -11.22 1.79
N ARG A 308 -18.50 -11.90 2.26
CA ARG A 308 -18.85 -11.95 3.69
C ARG A 308 -17.82 -12.68 4.53
N SER A 309 -17.25 -13.79 4.02
CA SER A 309 -16.18 -14.53 4.70
C SER A 309 -14.96 -13.64 4.92
N VAL A 310 -14.52 -12.91 3.88
CA VAL A 310 -13.39 -11.97 3.99
C VAL A 310 -13.70 -10.85 4.99
N ALA A 311 -14.90 -10.30 5.02
CA ALA A 311 -15.27 -9.25 5.97
C ALA A 311 -15.13 -9.71 7.42
N LYS A 312 -15.55 -10.94 7.72
CA LYS A 312 -15.51 -11.52 9.06
C LYS A 312 -14.13 -12.01 9.52
N ASN A 313 -13.21 -12.23 8.59
CA ASN A 313 -11.91 -12.85 8.89
C ASN A 313 -10.70 -11.97 8.56
N PHE A 314 -10.87 -10.90 7.80
CA PHE A 314 -9.75 -10.04 7.42
C PHE A 314 -9.44 -9.00 8.49
N GLY A 315 -8.43 -9.28 9.31
CA GLY A 315 -7.96 -8.41 10.38
C GLY A 315 -7.03 -7.27 9.94
N GLY A 316 -6.80 -7.08 8.64
CA GLY A 316 -5.93 -6.03 8.11
C GLY A 316 -4.79 -6.55 7.24
N VAL A 317 -4.07 -5.60 6.65
CA VAL A 317 -2.82 -5.89 5.94
C VAL A 317 -1.72 -6.09 6.99
N GLU A 318 -0.90 -7.10 6.81
CA GLU A 318 0.20 -7.40 7.72
C GLU A 318 1.05 -6.16 8.02
N HIS A 319 1.32 -5.93 9.29
CA HIS A 319 2.03 -4.75 9.82
C HIS A 319 1.38 -3.37 9.58
N ARG A 320 0.15 -3.30 9.07
CA ARG A 320 -0.60 -2.05 8.83
C ARG A 320 -1.95 -2.08 9.55
N CYS A 321 -2.00 -1.60 10.78
CA CYS A 321 -3.17 -1.67 11.65
C CYS A 321 -3.81 -3.08 11.65
N GLU A 322 -2.95 -4.11 11.67
CA GLU A 322 -3.28 -5.53 11.63
C GLU A 322 -3.81 -5.94 13.00
N LEU A 323 -5.04 -6.46 13.07
CA LEU A 323 -5.55 -7.09 14.29
C LEU A 323 -4.82 -8.42 14.53
N VAL A 324 -4.06 -8.50 15.60
CA VAL A 324 -3.30 -9.69 16.00
C VAL A 324 -4.16 -10.68 16.81
N GLY A 325 -5.05 -10.16 17.64
CA GLY A 325 -5.98 -10.91 18.46
C GLY A 325 -6.52 -10.11 19.60
N GLU A 326 -7.30 -10.77 20.47
CA GLU A 326 -7.98 -10.17 21.62
C GLU A 326 -7.91 -11.10 22.83
N CYS A 327 -7.74 -10.55 24.04
CA CYS A 327 -7.98 -11.23 25.30
C CYS A 327 -8.53 -10.26 26.35
N ARG A 328 -9.40 -10.73 27.22
CA ARG A 328 -10.06 -9.92 28.28
C ARG A 328 -10.69 -8.62 27.76
N GLY A 329 -11.17 -8.60 26.51
CA GLY A 329 -11.73 -7.41 25.88
C GLY A 329 -10.67 -6.37 25.47
N ILE A 330 -9.37 -6.70 25.45
CA ILE A 330 -8.27 -5.86 25.00
C ILE A 330 -7.79 -6.39 23.64
N ARG A 331 -7.78 -5.54 22.61
CA ARG A 331 -7.37 -5.88 21.25
C ARG A 331 -5.95 -5.41 20.97
N PHE A 332 -5.17 -6.25 20.30
CA PHE A 332 -3.79 -5.94 19.89
C PHE A 332 -3.74 -5.63 18.42
N TYR A 333 -3.20 -4.45 18.06
CA TYR A 333 -3.02 -4.02 16.68
C TYR A 333 -1.55 -3.76 16.36
N ASN A 334 -1.10 -4.36 15.27
CA ASN A 334 0.25 -4.19 14.73
C ASN A 334 0.25 -3.19 13.57
N SER A 335 0.87 -2.05 13.78
CA SER A 335 1.12 -1.04 12.74
C SER A 335 2.61 -0.70 12.66
N SER A 336 3.45 -1.75 12.67
CA SER A 336 4.91 -1.60 12.65
C SER A 336 5.45 -0.84 11.42
N ILE A 337 4.68 -0.78 10.32
CA ILE A 337 5.02 0.01 9.12
C ILE A 337 4.97 1.53 9.35
N ASP A 338 4.39 2.01 10.45
CA ASP A 338 4.24 3.44 10.77
C ASP A 338 5.57 4.03 11.23
N SER A 339 6.45 4.28 10.29
CA SER A 339 7.81 4.77 10.51
C SER A 339 7.94 6.30 10.46
N SER A 340 6.83 7.03 10.70
CA SER A 340 6.79 8.50 10.80
C SER A 340 5.67 8.98 11.73
N PRO A 341 5.81 10.17 12.33
CA PRO A 341 4.80 10.79 13.20
C PRO A 341 3.41 10.86 12.56
N THR A 342 3.32 11.29 11.30
CA THR A 342 2.04 11.42 10.58
C THR A 342 1.29 10.11 10.42
N ARG A 343 2.00 8.99 10.22
CA ARG A 343 1.37 7.67 10.15
C ARG A 343 0.83 7.22 11.49
N THR A 344 1.56 7.45 12.58
CA THR A 344 1.09 7.14 13.92
C THR A 344 -0.13 7.97 14.31
N ILE A 345 -0.18 9.26 13.92
CA ILE A 345 -1.37 10.09 14.10
C ILE A 345 -2.58 9.50 13.37
N ALA A 346 -2.39 9.07 12.12
CA ALA A 346 -3.45 8.43 11.34
C ALA A 346 -3.91 7.10 11.96
N ALA A 347 -2.97 6.27 12.46
CA ALA A 347 -3.29 5.00 13.12
C ALA A 347 -4.11 5.22 14.41
N LEU A 348 -3.71 6.18 15.24
CA LEU A 348 -4.46 6.58 16.44
C LEU A 348 -5.87 7.08 16.11
N GLY A 349 -6.05 7.71 14.97
CA GLY A 349 -7.34 8.19 14.47
C GLY A 349 -8.39 7.08 14.27
N ASN A 350 -7.96 5.82 14.11
CA ASN A 350 -8.86 4.68 13.89
C ASN A 350 -9.60 4.22 15.15
N PHE A 351 -9.16 4.67 16.30
CA PHE A 351 -9.67 4.20 17.59
C PHE A 351 -10.33 5.34 18.38
N GLU A 352 -11.18 5.00 19.33
CA GLU A 352 -11.80 5.95 20.25
C GLU A 352 -10.75 6.66 21.11
N ALA A 353 -10.92 7.97 21.30
CA ALA A 353 -10.00 8.75 22.13
C ALA A 353 -9.98 8.24 23.59
N GLY A 354 -8.81 8.15 24.18
CA GLY A 354 -8.61 7.64 25.54
C GLY A 354 -8.69 6.11 25.68
N LYS A 355 -8.80 5.37 24.56
CA LYS A 355 -8.91 3.90 24.54
C LYS A 355 -7.67 3.19 23.94
N THR A 356 -6.61 3.91 23.64
CA THR A 356 -5.42 3.32 23.01
C THR A 356 -4.20 3.45 23.89
N VAL A 357 -3.59 2.33 24.26
CA VAL A 357 -2.22 2.28 24.79
C VAL A 357 -1.30 2.11 23.58
N VAL A 358 -0.48 3.13 23.29
CA VAL A 358 0.36 3.15 22.10
C VAL A 358 1.83 2.93 22.46
N ILE A 359 2.51 2.09 21.67
CA ILE A 359 3.95 1.83 21.75
C ILE A 359 4.62 2.63 20.63
N CYS A 360 5.47 3.61 21.02
CA CYS A 360 6.22 4.48 20.11
C CYS A 360 7.72 4.36 20.35
N GLY A 361 8.51 4.60 19.30
CA GLY A 361 9.97 4.64 19.35
C GLY A 361 10.64 3.72 18.34
N GLY A 362 11.96 3.74 18.34
CA GLY A 362 12.78 3.04 17.37
C GLY A 362 13.98 3.88 16.94
N TYR A 363 14.48 3.67 15.71
CA TYR A 363 15.63 4.36 15.15
C TYR A 363 15.33 5.84 14.89
N ASP A 364 16.24 6.72 15.34
CA ASP A 364 16.15 8.16 15.09
C ASP A 364 16.56 8.48 13.63
N LYS A 365 15.63 9.04 12.88
CA LYS A 365 15.84 9.56 11.50
C LYS A 365 16.18 11.04 11.47
N HIS A 366 16.47 11.64 12.64
CA HIS A 366 16.68 13.10 12.80
C HIS A 366 15.49 13.94 12.32
N ILE A 367 14.27 13.50 12.65
CA ILE A 367 13.02 14.19 12.36
C ILE A 367 12.41 14.75 13.64
N SER A 368 11.64 15.87 13.54
CA SER A 368 10.90 16.40 14.69
C SER A 368 9.70 15.49 15.04
N PHE A 369 9.49 15.31 16.35
CA PHE A 369 8.33 14.61 16.91
C PHE A 369 7.28 15.55 17.51
N ASP A 370 7.46 16.88 17.42
CA ASP A 370 6.58 17.87 18.04
C ASP A 370 5.12 17.74 17.55
N VAL A 371 4.94 17.43 16.25
CA VAL A 371 3.61 17.21 15.67
C VAL A 371 2.85 16.01 16.25
N LEU A 372 3.56 15.09 16.91
CA LEU A 372 2.99 13.87 17.51
C LEU A 372 2.47 14.11 18.93
N ALA A 373 3.00 15.11 19.65
CA ALA A 373 2.76 15.31 21.06
C ALA A 373 1.28 15.61 21.38
N GLU A 374 0.66 16.55 20.67
CA GLU A 374 -0.73 16.91 20.87
C GLU A 374 -1.70 15.75 20.54
N PRO A 375 -1.59 15.04 19.40
CA PRO A 375 -2.41 13.88 19.10
C PRO A 375 -2.28 12.75 20.13
N LEU A 376 -1.06 12.46 20.62
CA LEU A 376 -0.87 11.47 21.68
C LEU A 376 -1.57 11.87 22.97
N CYS A 377 -1.42 13.14 23.40
CA CYS A 377 -2.08 13.65 24.58
C CYS A 377 -3.62 13.66 24.48
N ASN A 378 -4.17 13.85 23.26
CA ASN A 378 -5.61 13.88 23.03
C ASN A 378 -6.24 12.48 22.95
N ARG A 379 -5.50 11.48 22.49
CA ARG A 379 -6.10 10.21 22.06
C ARG A 379 -5.58 8.99 22.80
N ALA A 380 -4.35 9.05 23.33
CA ALA A 380 -3.81 7.88 24.04
C ALA A 380 -4.34 7.77 25.47
N ARG A 381 -4.57 6.53 25.92
CA ARG A 381 -4.72 6.19 27.33
C ARG A 381 -3.39 6.24 28.05
N ALA A 382 -2.36 5.67 27.41
CA ALA A 382 -0.98 5.70 27.87
C ALA A 382 -0.04 5.63 26.68
N VAL A 383 1.18 6.12 26.85
CA VAL A 383 2.24 6.06 25.85
C VAL A 383 3.41 5.28 26.41
N ILE A 384 3.82 4.22 25.74
CA ILE A 384 5.01 3.43 26.05
C ILE A 384 6.10 3.82 25.06
N LEU A 385 7.22 4.31 25.54
CA LEU A 385 8.36 4.75 24.73
C LEU A 385 9.49 3.74 24.80
N THR A 386 9.98 3.31 23.62
CA THR A 386 11.04 2.30 23.49
C THR A 386 12.05 2.69 22.38
N GLY A 387 13.24 2.07 22.39
CA GLY A 387 14.26 2.30 21.38
C GLY A 387 14.97 3.65 21.45
N ALA A 388 15.88 3.90 20.49
CA ALA A 388 16.80 5.04 20.50
C ALA A 388 16.11 6.42 20.46
N ALA A 389 14.95 6.53 19.78
CA ALA A 389 14.20 7.79 19.67
C ALA A 389 13.30 8.08 20.89
N ALA A 390 13.20 7.17 21.88
CA ALA A 390 12.33 7.35 23.04
C ALA A 390 12.57 8.68 23.81
N PRO A 391 13.82 9.13 24.07
CA PRO A 391 14.05 10.40 24.73
C PRO A 391 13.56 11.62 23.94
N LEU A 392 13.66 11.58 22.61
CA LEU A 392 13.24 12.68 21.72
C LEU A 392 11.71 12.82 21.70
N ILE A 393 11.00 11.68 21.56
CA ILE A 393 9.52 11.65 21.65
C ILE A 393 9.07 12.12 23.02
N GLY A 394 9.75 11.65 24.08
CA GLY A 394 9.45 12.02 25.46
C GLY A 394 9.62 13.53 25.70
N SER A 395 10.69 14.14 25.20
CA SER A 395 10.91 15.59 25.31
C SER A 395 9.82 16.42 24.61
N SER A 396 9.35 15.99 23.44
CA SER A 396 8.22 16.64 22.76
C SER A 396 6.92 16.49 23.58
N LEU A 397 6.68 15.32 24.17
CA LEU A 397 5.52 15.07 25.04
C LEU A 397 5.57 15.87 26.34
N GLU A 398 6.73 16.00 26.98
CA GLU A 398 6.90 16.77 28.23
C GLU A 398 6.50 18.23 28.07
N LYS A 399 6.84 18.85 26.94
CA LYS A 399 6.45 20.24 26.62
C LYS A 399 4.93 20.37 26.54
N GLU A 400 4.28 19.48 25.79
CA GLU A 400 2.81 19.47 25.64
C GLU A 400 2.10 19.15 26.96
N ILE A 401 2.59 18.16 27.72
CA ILE A 401 2.06 17.79 29.03
C ILE A 401 2.15 18.96 30.03
N ALA A 402 3.27 19.69 30.04
CA ALA A 402 3.44 20.85 30.89
C ALA A 402 2.41 21.95 30.54
N ALA A 403 2.23 22.25 29.27
CA ALA A 403 1.24 23.22 28.80
C ALA A 403 -0.19 22.80 29.25
N ARG A 404 -0.56 21.54 29.05
CA ARG A 404 -1.89 21.01 29.41
C ARG A 404 -2.16 21.02 30.90
N LYS A 405 -1.17 20.69 31.73
CA LYS A 405 -1.30 20.75 33.18
C LYS A 405 -1.59 22.16 33.67
N THR A 406 -1.01 23.19 33.06
CA THR A 406 -1.32 24.61 33.40
C THR A 406 -2.75 24.97 33.04
N GLU A 407 -3.33 24.31 32.02
CA GLU A 407 -4.72 24.47 31.60
C GLU A 407 -5.72 23.54 32.34
N GLY A 408 -5.25 22.71 33.27
CA GLY A 408 -6.08 21.75 33.99
C GLY A 408 -6.63 20.58 33.15
N LYS A 409 -6.01 20.32 31.98
CA LYS A 409 -6.40 19.25 31.08
C LYS A 409 -5.79 17.89 31.50
N SER A 410 -6.52 16.80 31.27
CA SER A 410 -6.00 15.45 31.47
C SER A 410 -4.85 15.14 30.49
N VAL A 411 -3.87 14.37 30.97
CA VAL A 411 -2.73 13.93 30.18
C VAL A 411 -2.49 12.42 30.36
N PRO A 412 -2.08 11.69 29.31
CA PRO A 412 -1.77 10.28 29.43
C PRO A 412 -0.48 10.05 30.23
N PRO A 413 -0.33 8.96 30.98
CA PRO A 413 0.95 8.53 31.51
C PRO A 413 1.92 8.20 30.36
N VAL A 414 3.17 8.62 30.51
CA VAL A 414 4.27 8.31 29.60
C VAL A 414 5.26 7.43 30.34
N LEU A 415 5.50 6.24 29.80
CA LEU A 415 6.34 5.22 30.44
C LEU A 415 7.46 4.83 29.49
N TYR A 416 8.66 4.66 30.03
CA TYR A 416 9.85 4.26 29.26
C TYR A 416 10.15 2.79 29.52
N GLU A 417 10.41 2.04 28.46
CA GLU A 417 10.85 0.66 28.52
C GLU A 417 11.81 0.37 27.37
N SER A 418 13.05 0.02 27.70
CA SER A 418 14.08 -0.20 26.70
C SER A 418 14.00 -1.58 26.02
N ASP A 419 13.49 -2.57 26.74
CA ASP A 419 13.25 -3.91 26.21
C ASP A 419 11.91 -3.94 25.46
N PHE A 420 11.94 -4.32 24.19
CA PHE A 420 10.77 -4.29 23.33
C PHE A 420 9.64 -5.24 23.79
N ASP A 421 9.99 -6.43 24.26
CA ASP A 421 9.00 -7.41 24.73
C ASP A 421 8.30 -6.91 25.98
N LYS A 422 9.10 -6.38 26.93
CA LYS A 422 8.57 -5.76 28.15
C LYS A 422 7.73 -4.50 27.85
N ALA A 423 8.07 -3.76 26.77
CA ALA A 423 7.25 -2.63 26.35
C ALA A 423 5.85 -3.09 25.90
N VAL A 424 5.75 -4.23 25.21
CA VAL A 424 4.45 -4.82 24.84
C VAL A 424 3.69 -5.30 26.07
N GLU A 425 4.35 -6.02 26.99
CA GLU A 425 3.75 -6.49 28.25
C GLU A 425 3.27 -5.31 29.12
N ARG A 426 4.08 -4.24 29.18
CA ARG A 426 3.73 -3.02 29.92
C ARG A 426 2.57 -2.29 29.29
N ALA A 427 2.49 -2.26 27.96
CA ALA A 427 1.34 -1.69 27.26
C ALA A 427 0.05 -2.47 27.60
N TYR A 428 0.12 -3.80 27.60
CA TYR A 428 -1.00 -4.64 28.03
C TYR A 428 -1.43 -4.36 29.45
N SER A 429 -0.47 -4.24 30.39
CA SER A 429 -0.78 -3.96 31.82
C SER A 429 -1.42 -2.59 32.06
N CYS A 430 -1.25 -1.63 31.16
CA CYS A 430 -1.88 -0.31 31.20
C CYS A 430 -3.28 -0.27 30.55
N ALA A 431 -3.65 -1.32 29.81
CA ALA A 431 -4.92 -1.38 29.09
C ALA A 431 -6.05 -1.90 29.98
N LEU A 432 -7.27 -1.45 29.71
CA LEU A 432 -8.50 -1.91 30.37
C LEU A 432 -9.41 -2.61 29.35
N PRO A 433 -10.37 -3.44 29.78
CA PRO A 433 -11.36 -4.01 28.87
C PRO A 433 -12.01 -2.94 27.98
N GLY A 434 -12.07 -3.20 26.68
CA GLY A 434 -12.51 -2.26 25.65
C GLY A 434 -11.40 -1.42 25.04
N ASP A 435 -10.18 -1.50 25.56
CA ASP A 435 -9.02 -0.76 25.04
C ASP A 435 -8.30 -1.49 23.90
N VAL A 436 -7.35 -0.76 23.33
CA VAL A 436 -6.46 -1.23 22.25
C VAL A 436 -5.00 -1.07 22.70
N VAL A 437 -4.19 -2.11 22.52
CA VAL A 437 -2.74 -2.05 22.53
C VAL A 437 -2.27 -1.92 21.08
N LEU A 438 -1.68 -0.77 20.74
CA LEU A 438 -1.28 -0.41 19.39
C LEU A 438 0.24 -0.28 19.30
N LEU A 439 0.88 -1.13 18.47
CA LEU A 439 2.24 -0.83 18.01
C LEU A 439 2.15 0.15 16.84
N SER A 440 2.53 1.40 17.04
CA SER A 440 2.65 2.42 15.98
C SER A 440 3.85 3.32 16.27
N PRO A 441 5.04 2.90 15.81
CA PRO A 441 6.30 3.35 16.36
C PRO A 441 6.68 4.81 16.08
N ALA A 442 6.13 5.45 15.04
CA ALA A 442 6.55 6.74 14.52
C ALA A 442 8.02 6.80 14.02
N CYS A 443 8.75 5.71 14.13
CA CYS A 443 10.19 5.58 13.86
C CYS A 443 10.49 4.36 12.98
N ALA A 444 11.64 4.39 12.30
CA ALA A 444 12.19 3.18 11.70
C ALA A 444 12.58 2.16 12.79
N SER A 445 12.97 0.95 12.36
CA SER A 445 13.26 -0.18 13.26
C SER A 445 14.74 -0.51 13.42
N PHE A 446 15.62 0.20 12.71
CA PHE A 446 17.03 -0.17 12.50
C PHE A 446 17.92 -0.09 13.73
N ASP A 447 17.40 0.39 14.86
CA ASP A 447 18.09 0.37 16.16
C ASP A 447 18.09 -1.00 16.84
N SER A 448 17.01 -1.80 16.62
CA SER A 448 16.83 -3.09 17.30
C SER A 448 16.40 -4.23 16.37
N PHE A 449 15.98 -3.91 15.14
CA PHE A 449 15.48 -4.88 14.16
C PHE A 449 16.00 -4.55 12.75
N ARG A 450 16.17 -5.57 11.91
CA ARG A 450 16.63 -5.40 10.52
C ARG A 450 15.65 -4.59 9.66
N ASN A 451 14.36 -4.71 9.92
CA ASN A 451 13.29 -4.04 9.19
C ASN A 451 12.01 -3.96 10.04
N PHE A 452 10.99 -3.27 9.52
CA PHE A 452 9.71 -3.13 10.21
C PHE A 452 8.91 -4.46 10.29
N GLU A 453 9.13 -5.37 9.35
CA GLU A 453 8.51 -6.69 9.36
C GLU A 453 8.99 -7.52 10.56
N GLU A 454 10.30 -7.54 10.81
CA GLU A 454 10.88 -8.24 11.97
C GLU A 454 10.33 -7.68 13.28
N ARG A 455 10.29 -6.35 13.43
CA ARG A 455 9.67 -5.68 14.59
C ARG A 455 8.21 -6.05 14.75
N GLY A 456 7.44 -6.01 13.67
CA GLY A 456 6.02 -6.37 13.68
C GLY A 456 5.79 -7.85 13.98
N ASN A 457 6.64 -8.74 13.47
CA ASN A 457 6.57 -10.17 13.81
C ASN A 457 6.91 -10.44 15.27
N ARG A 458 7.89 -9.70 15.85
CA ARG A 458 8.18 -9.79 17.28
C ARG A 458 7.00 -9.34 18.13
N PHE A 459 6.38 -8.20 17.79
CA PHE A 459 5.15 -7.75 18.45
C PHE A 459 4.05 -8.81 18.41
N LYS A 460 3.79 -9.41 17.23
CA LYS A 460 2.79 -10.48 17.09
C LYS A 460 3.11 -11.69 17.96
N SER A 461 4.38 -12.06 18.05
CA SER A 461 4.82 -13.18 18.91
C SER A 461 4.51 -12.93 20.37
N VAL A 462 4.87 -11.75 20.90
CA VAL A 462 4.64 -11.39 22.31
C VAL A 462 3.15 -11.24 22.57
N ALA A 463 2.41 -10.55 21.72
CA ALA A 463 0.96 -10.36 21.87
C ALA A 463 0.23 -11.72 21.88
N ARG A 464 0.59 -12.65 20.99
CA ARG A 464 -0.01 -14.01 20.98
C ARG A 464 0.33 -14.79 22.23
N ALA A 465 1.53 -14.68 22.77
CA ALA A 465 1.91 -15.32 24.03
C ALA A 465 1.05 -14.79 25.20
N ILE A 466 0.84 -13.48 25.28
CA ILE A 466 -0.05 -12.85 26.26
C ILE A 466 -1.48 -13.40 26.10
N ILE A 467 -2.03 -13.39 24.88
CA ILE A 467 -3.38 -13.87 24.58
C ILE A 467 -3.56 -15.34 24.97
N GLN A 468 -2.59 -16.19 24.66
CA GLN A 468 -2.62 -17.62 25.03
C GLN A 468 -2.59 -17.83 26.54
N SER A 469 -1.68 -17.11 27.24
CA SER A 469 -1.58 -17.17 28.71
C SER A 469 -2.87 -16.76 29.40
N GLU A 470 -3.51 -15.67 28.94
CA GLU A 470 -4.71 -15.12 29.55
C GLU A 470 -5.97 -15.95 29.24
N ASN A 471 -6.02 -16.63 28.10
CA ASN A 471 -7.12 -17.52 27.70
C ASN A 471 -7.00 -18.94 28.30
N GLY A 472 -5.94 -19.22 29.10
CA GLY A 472 -5.73 -20.52 29.71
C GLY A 472 -5.39 -21.66 28.75
N ILE A 473 -4.98 -21.34 27.54
CA ILE A 473 -4.51 -22.29 26.52
C ILE A 473 -3.01 -22.51 26.77
N LYS A 474 -2.66 -23.65 27.40
CA LYS A 474 -1.27 -24.10 27.55
C LYS A 474 -0.75 -24.74 26.30
#